data_6e5e4a42d1555e52fa5e266362f27662
#
_entry.id   6e5e4a42d1555e52fa5e266362f27662
#
_cell.length_a   1.000
_cell.length_b   1.000
_cell.length_c   1.000
_cell.angle_alpha   90.00
_cell.angle_beta   90.00
_cell.angle_gamma   90.00
#
_symmetry.space_group_name_H-M   'P 1'
#
loop_
_entity.id
_entity.type
_entity.pdbx_description
1 polymer ?
#
loop_
_entity_poly.entity_id
_entity_poly.type
_entity_poly.pdbx_seq_one_letter_code
_entity_poly.pdbx_strand_id
1 'polypeptide(L)'
;MIIDKETKIFLEQRVKNNSKLHHLLEPKELREERLRQLKDDNLTPPKISTFKNIKIRSRFNKNINVRFYFPNNYNDNIKTPIIVFFHGGGFVMGNLETHDFTCRSICNESEMIVVAVDYSLSPEYKFPYALSESKDVLQSLTDFENEFNIDLNNLFVCGDSAGGNLATVLAINSSKKNIIPIQGQILIYPCVDLTLTMKSMDINLDGMTLTYDTMNYFIGHYLKSKKESVNWEASPL
;
A
#
# COMPACT_ATOMS: atom_id res chain seq x y z
N MET A 1 10.74 26.89 2.74
CA MET A 1 10.28 25.98 1.65
C MET A 1 9.19 26.68 0.87
N ILE A 2 9.25 26.68 -0.45
CA ILE A 2 8.16 27.23 -1.29
C ILE A 2 7.16 26.09 -1.49
N ILE A 3 5.95 26.29 -0.98
CA ILE A 3 4.83 25.35 -1.13
C ILE A 3 4.03 25.82 -2.36
N ASP A 4 3.73 24.90 -3.29
CA ASP A 4 2.87 25.22 -4.44
C ASP A 4 1.46 25.58 -4.01
N LYS A 5 0.71 26.23 -4.93
CA LYS A 5 -0.62 26.78 -4.63
C LYS A 5 -1.64 25.69 -4.26
N GLU A 6 -1.58 24.54 -4.93
CA GLU A 6 -2.56 23.46 -4.73
C GLU A 6 -2.35 22.78 -3.39
N THR A 7 -1.09 22.49 -3.04
CA THR A 7 -0.70 21.97 -1.72
C THR A 7 -1.13 22.93 -0.61
N LYS A 8 -0.95 24.26 -0.81
CA LYS A 8 -1.39 25.26 0.18
C LYS A 8 -2.89 25.22 0.40
N ILE A 9 -3.68 25.17 -0.66
CA ILE A 9 -5.17 25.08 -0.58
C ILE A 9 -5.56 23.80 0.19
N PHE A 10 -4.94 22.67 -0.12
CA PHE A 10 -5.19 21.41 0.56
C PHE A 10 -4.91 21.49 2.07
N LEU A 11 -3.77 22.07 2.46
CA LEU A 11 -3.41 22.25 3.87
C LEU A 11 -4.38 23.18 4.60
N GLU A 12 -4.79 24.28 3.96
CA GLU A 12 -5.79 25.21 4.54
C GLU A 12 -7.15 24.53 4.75
N GLN A 13 -7.57 23.65 3.82
CA GLN A 13 -8.80 22.85 3.98
C GLN A 13 -8.68 21.88 5.17
N ARG A 14 -7.54 21.22 5.33
CA ARG A 14 -7.32 20.33 6.48
C ARG A 14 -7.43 21.08 7.82
N VAL A 15 -6.88 22.28 7.90
CA VAL A 15 -7.00 23.13 9.10
C VAL A 15 -8.47 23.50 9.35
N LYS A 16 -9.22 23.90 8.32
CA LYS A 16 -10.64 24.20 8.44
C LYS A 16 -11.46 23.00 8.91
N ASN A 17 -11.12 21.80 8.46
CA ASN A 17 -11.80 20.55 8.83
C ASN A 17 -11.34 20.00 10.20
N ASN A 18 -10.51 20.71 10.94
CA ASN A 18 -10.00 20.30 12.25
C ASN A 18 -9.32 18.92 12.21
N SER A 19 -8.66 18.57 11.09
CA SER A 19 -8.01 17.28 10.91
C SER A 19 -6.88 17.11 11.90
N LYS A 20 -6.99 16.13 12.79
CA LYS A 20 -5.96 15.82 13.77
C LYS A 20 -4.70 15.27 13.09
N LEU A 21 -3.54 15.55 13.66
CA LEU A 21 -2.29 14.92 13.26
C LEU A 21 -2.31 13.42 13.64
N HIS A 22 -1.83 12.57 12.75
CA HIS A 22 -1.92 11.11 12.89
C HIS A 22 -1.29 10.59 14.18
N HIS A 23 -0.15 11.15 14.60
CA HIS A 23 0.56 10.73 15.80
C HIS A 23 -0.12 11.14 17.13
N LEU A 24 -1.21 11.91 17.06
CA LEU A 24 -2.04 12.28 18.23
C LEU A 24 -3.24 11.35 18.43
N LEU A 25 -3.41 10.35 17.56
CA LEU A 25 -4.51 9.40 17.60
C LEU A 25 -3.99 8.00 17.91
N GLU A 26 -4.76 7.23 18.67
CA GLU A 26 -4.52 5.81 18.79
C GLU A 26 -4.74 5.11 17.43
N PRO A 27 -4.02 4.01 17.10
CA PRO A 27 -4.13 3.35 15.80
C PRO A 27 -5.56 3.03 15.37
N LYS A 28 -6.41 2.61 16.30
CA LYS A 28 -7.81 2.32 16.03
C LYS A 28 -8.59 3.58 15.63
N GLU A 29 -8.42 4.66 16.38
CA GLU A 29 -9.07 5.94 16.08
C GLU A 29 -8.60 6.51 14.75
N LEU A 30 -7.30 6.37 14.44
CA LEU A 30 -6.72 6.79 13.17
C LEU A 30 -7.36 6.07 11.96
N ARG A 31 -7.59 4.76 12.08
CA ARG A 31 -8.26 3.95 11.05
C ARG A 31 -9.71 4.38 10.86
N GLU A 32 -10.43 4.61 11.95
CA GLU A 32 -11.82 5.08 11.93
C GLU A 32 -11.94 6.48 11.34
N GLU A 33 -11.02 7.37 11.69
CA GLU A 33 -10.96 8.73 11.14
C GLU A 33 -10.71 8.71 9.63
N ARG A 34 -9.78 7.87 9.15
CA ARG A 34 -9.51 7.72 7.72
C ARG A 34 -10.73 7.24 6.93
N LEU A 35 -11.49 6.31 7.49
CA LEU A 35 -12.72 5.83 6.87
C LEU A 35 -13.83 6.89 6.86
N ARG A 36 -13.88 7.78 7.86
CA ARG A 36 -14.80 8.93 7.86
C ARG A 36 -14.43 9.93 6.76
N GLN A 37 -13.15 10.31 6.69
CA GLN A 37 -12.65 11.22 5.65
C GLN A 37 -12.94 10.70 4.25
N LEU A 38 -12.78 9.40 4.01
CA LEU A 38 -13.08 8.79 2.72
C LEU A 38 -14.54 9.01 2.28
N LYS A 39 -15.49 9.01 3.21
CA LYS A 39 -16.91 9.29 2.90
C LYS A 39 -17.15 10.76 2.57
N ASP A 40 -16.40 11.64 3.21
CA ASP A 40 -16.52 13.11 3.01
C ASP A 40 -15.85 13.57 1.71
N ASP A 41 -14.84 12.81 1.21
CA ASP A 41 -14.12 13.12 -0.03
C ASP A 41 -15.03 13.08 -1.29
N ASN A 42 -16.18 12.42 -1.22
CA ASN A 42 -17.21 12.37 -2.27
C ASN A 42 -16.68 12.01 -3.68
N LEU A 43 -15.58 11.28 -3.75
CA LEU A 43 -14.96 10.86 -5.00
C LEU A 43 -15.76 9.74 -5.66
N THR A 44 -16.12 9.91 -6.92
CA THR A 44 -16.72 8.85 -7.71
C THR A 44 -15.61 7.99 -8.32
N PRO A 45 -15.45 6.73 -7.89
CA PRO A 45 -14.38 5.89 -8.42
C PRO A 45 -14.60 5.56 -9.90
N PRO A 46 -13.54 5.43 -10.70
CA PRO A 46 -13.64 5.02 -12.09
C PRO A 46 -14.40 3.71 -12.26
N LYS A 47 -15.15 3.62 -13.36
CA LYS A 47 -15.82 2.39 -13.73
C LYS A 47 -14.80 1.37 -14.21
N ILE A 48 -14.97 0.13 -13.79
CA ILE A 48 -14.26 -1.05 -14.25
C ILE A 48 -15.28 -2.13 -14.61
N SER A 49 -14.85 -3.21 -15.27
CA SER A 49 -15.76 -4.31 -15.62
C SER A 49 -16.41 -4.91 -14.37
N THR A 50 -15.60 -5.38 -13.43
CA THR A 50 -16.06 -5.96 -12.16
C THR A 50 -14.91 -6.02 -11.14
N PHE A 51 -15.23 -6.44 -9.91
CA PHE A 51 -14.22 -6.85 -8.93
C PHE A 51 -14.68 -8.10 -8.17
N LYS A 52 -13.72 -8.86 -7.65
CA LYS A 52 -13.98 -10.03 -6.79
C LYS A 52 -13.17 -9.94 -5.51
N ASN A 53 -13.81 -10.15 -4.36
CA ASN A 53 -13.14 -10.28 -3.07
C ASN A 53 -12.85 -11.76 -2.80
N ILE A 54 -11.59 -12.06 -2.50
CA ILE A 54 -11.09 -13.42 -2.26
C ILE A 54 -10.34 -13.45 -0.93
N LYS A 55 -10.33 -14.61 -0.29
CA LYS A 55 -9.54 -14.87 0.92
C LYS A 55 -8.42 -15.83 0.59
N ILE A 56 -7.18 -15.39 0.79
CA ILE A 56 -5.98 -16.19 0.61
C ILE A 56 -5.50 -16.65 1.97
N ARG A 57 -5.13 -17.92 2.09
CA ARG A 57 -4.60 -18.46 3.35
C ARG A 57 -3.14 -18.09 3.52
N SER A 58 -2.80 -17.38 4.60
CA SER A 58 -1.42 -17.06 4.94
C SER A 58 -0.71 -18.23 5.64
N ARG A 59 0.62 -18.21 5.64
CA ARG A 59 1.46 -19.12 6.43
C ARG A 59 1.17 -19.08 7.93
N PHE A 60 0.56 -18.01 8.41
CA PHE A 60 0.16 -17.83 9.81
C PHE A 60 -1.23 -18.40 10.13
N ASN A 61 -1.79 -19.18 9.21
CA ASN A 61 -3.12 -19.77 9.36
C ASN A 61 -4.26 -18.74 9.45
N LYS A 62 -4.05 -17.53 8.93
CA LYS A 62 -4.99 -16.42 8.87
C LYS A 62 -5.43 -16.17 7.42
N ASN A 63 -6.62 -15.66 7.22
CA ASN A 63 -7.08 -15.23 5.90
C ASN A 63 -6.62 -13.78 5.64
N ILE A 64 -6.02 -13.58 4.47
CA ILE A 64 -5.70 -12.27 3.90
C ILE A 64 -6.83 -11.96 2.92
N ASN A 65 -7.52 -10.83 3.09
CA ASN A 65 -8.48 -10.39 2.09
C ASN A 65 -7.72 -9.78 0.91
N VAL A 66 -8.12 -10.12 -0.29
CA VAL A 66 -7.61 -9.51 -1.51
C VAL A 66 -8.78 -9.15 -2.40
N ARG A 67 -8.62 -8.09 -3.21
CA ARG A 67 -9.61 -7.69 -4.19
C ARG A 67 -8.98 -7.65 -5.56
N PHE A 68 -9.52 -8.48 -6.46
CA PHE A 68 -9.19 -8.47 -7.88
C PHE A 68 -10.10 -7.48 -8.59
N TYR A 69 -9.52 -6.52 -9.29
CA TYR A 69 -10.20 -5.57 -10.17
C TYR A 69 -9.94 -5.93 -11.61
N PHE A 70 -10.99 -6.00 -12.41
CA PHE A 70 -10.91 -6.39 -13.82
C PHE A 70 -11.17 -5.17 -14.71
N PRO A 71 -10.28 -4.86 -15.67
CA PRO A 71 -10.44 -3.69 -16.54
C PRO A 71 -11.65 -3.83 -17.46
N ASN A 72 -12.11 -2.71 -18.03
CA ASN A 72 -13.31 -2.68 -18.88
C ASN A 72 -13.19 -3.56 -20.13
N ASN A 73 -12.00 -3.73 -20.66
CA ASN A 73 -11.68 -4.60 -21.82
C ASN A 73 -11.34 -6.04 -21.41
N TYR A 74 -11.52 -6.42 -20.15
CA TYR A 74 -11.21 -7.77 -19.68
C TYR A 74 -11.98 -8.82 -20.48
N ASN A 75 -11.23 -9.82 -20.94
CA ASN A 75 -11.75 -10.98 -21.67
C ASN A 75 -11.16 -12.25 -21.04
N ASP A 76 -12.02 -13.10 -20.55
CA ASP A 76 -11.65 -14.36 -19.87
C ASP A 76 -11.02 -15.41 -20.80
N ASN A 77 -10.93 -15.16 -22.13
CA ASN A 77 -10.23 -15.99 -23.07
C ASN A 77 -8.82 -15.49 -23.43
N ILE A 78 -8.39 -14.35 -22.85
CA ILE A 78 -7.09 -13.72 -23.15
C ILE A 78 -6.33 -13.54 -21.85
N LYS A 79 -5.07 -13.99 -21.81
CA LYS A 79 -4.19 -13.74 -20.66
C LYS A 79 -3.96 -12.24 -20.48
N THR A 80 -4.28 -11.75 -19.29
CA THR A 80 -4.20 -10.33 -18.93
C THR A 80 -3.06 -10.11 -17.94
N PRO A 81 -2.13 -9.16 -18.19
CA PRO A 81 -1.10 -8.77 -17.23
C PRO A 81 -1.68 -8.34 -15.89
N ILE A 82 -0.88 -8.44 -14.82
CA ILE A 82 -1.35 -8.23 -13.45
C ILE A 82 -0.46 -7.26 -12.67
N ILE A 83 -1.09 -6.39 -11.90
CA ILE A 83 -0.44 -5.51 -10.91
C ILE A 83 -0.92 -5.93 -9.53
N VAL A 84 0.00 -6.29 -8.63
CA VAL A 84 -0.31 -6.48 -7.21
C VAL A 84 -0.05 -5.18 -6.47
N PHE A 85 -1.09 -4.63 -5.87
CA PHE A 85 -1.08 -3.33 -5.21
C PHE A 85 -1.07 -3.49 -3.69
N PHE A 86 -0.11 -2.84 -3.05
CA PHE A 86 0.01 -2.74 -1.59
C PHE A 86 -0.28 -1.30 -1.17
N HIS A 87 -1.27 -1.11 -0.31
CA HIS A 87 -1.68 0.22 0.12
C HIS A 87 -0.69 0.88 1.08
N GLY A 88 -0.66 2.21 1.10
CA GLY A 88 0.05 3.02 2.08
C GLY A 88 -0.66 3.11 3.43
N GLY A 89 -0.12 3.95 4.30
CA GLY A 89 -0.67 4.20 5.63
C GLY A 89 0.26 3.79 6.78
N GLY A 90 1.58 3.87 6.57
CA GLY A 90 2.60 3.65 7.59
C GLY A 90 2.58 2.26 8.23
N PHE A 91 2.05 1.26 7.55
CA PHE A 91 1.78 -0.10 8.06
C PHE A 91 0.78 -0.15 9.22
N VAL A 92 0.14 0.96 9.59
CA VAL A 92 -0.75 1.10 10.73
C VAL A 92 -2.19 1.31 10.32
N MET A 93 -2.43 1.94 9.18
CA MET A 93 -3.75 2.20 8.62
C MET A 93 -3.81 1.85 7.14
N GLY A 94 -4.98 2.01 6.54
CA GLY A 94 -5.25 1.62 5.16
C GLY A 94 -5.98 0.28 5.08
N ASN A 95 -6.70 0.07 3.99
CA ASN A 95 -7.40 -1.18 3.65
C ASN A 95 -7.89 -1.11 2.19
N LEU A 96 -8.64 -2.13 1.75
CA LEU A 96 -9.21 -2.20 0.40
C LEU A 96 -10.10 -0.99 0.07
N GLU A 97 -10.88 -0.49 1.03
CA GLU A 97 -11.82 0.60 0.79
C GLU A 97 -11.10 1.95 0.67
N THR A 98 -10.06 2.18 1.48
CA THR A 98 -9.31 3.44 1.45
C THR A 98 -8.52 3.65 0.16
N HIS A 99 -8.26 2.58 -0.58
CA HIS A 99 -7.50 2.60 -1.83
C HIS A 99 -8.31 2.09 -3.04
N ASP A 100 -9.64 1.89 -2.89
CA ASP A 100 -10.51 1.42 -3.97
C ASP A 100 -10.47 2.36 -5.20
N PHE A 101 -10.52 3.69 -4.96
CA PHE A 101 -10.40 4.68 -6.03
C PHE A 101 -9.08 4.53 -6.79
N THR A 102 -7.96 4.44 -6.07
CA THR A 102 -6.62 4.30 -6.65
C THR A 102 -6.48 3.01 -7.44
N CYS A 103 -6.93 1.89 -6.88
CA CYS A 103 -6.86 0.59 -7.55
C CYS A 103 -7.71 0.56 -8.82
N ARG A 104 -8.92 1.15 -8.80
CA ARG A 104 -9.77 1.27 -9.99
C ARG A 104 -9.15 2.18 -11.04
N SER A 105 -8.54 3.29 -10.62
CA SER A 105 -7.83 4.20 -11.55
C SER A 105 -6.68 3.47 -12.24
N ILE A 106 -5.85 2.78 -11.48
CA ILE A 106 -4.74 1.99 -12.04
C ILE A 106 -5.27 0.90 -12.98
N CYS A 107 -6.30 0.17 -12.59
CA CYS A 107 -6.91 -0.89 -13.38
C CYS A 107 -7.47 -0.36 -14.71
N ASN A 108 -8.19 0.79 -14.66
CA ASN A 108 -8.81 1.39 -15.83
C ASN A 108 -7.78 1.94 -16.81
N GLU A 109 -6.75 2.64 -16.31
CA GLU A 109 -5.76 3.31 -17.14
C GLU A 109 -4.68 2.35 -17.69
N SER A 110 -4.34 1.29 -16.93
CA SER A 110 -3.36 0.30 -17.37
C SER A 110 -3.96 -0.80 -18.24
N GLU A 111 -5.28 -0.99 -18.21
CA GLU A 111 -5.97 -2.14 -18.81
C GLU A 111 -5.48 -3.50 -18.29
N MET A 112 -4.92 -3.53 -17.06
CA MET A 112 -4.40 -4.70 -16.39
C MET A 112 -5.30 -5.13 -15.24
N ILE A 113 -5.26 -6.41 -14.86
CA ILE A 113 -5.86 -6.86 -13.60
C ILE A 113 -5.08 -6.22 -12.45
N VAL A 114 -5.78 -5.62 -11.48
CA VAL A 114 -5.16 -5.13 -10.24
C VAL A 114 -5.60 -6.00 -9.07
N VAL A 115 -4.66 -6.44 -8.25
CA VAL A 115 -4.92 -7.21 -7.02
C VAL A 115 -4.51 -6.39 -5.83
N ALA A 116 -5.47 -5.80 -5.12
CA ALA A 116 -5.21 -5.08 -3.88
C ALA A 116 -5.13 -6.05 -2.70
N VAL A 117 -4.14 -5.86 -1.84
CA VAL A 117 -3.84 -6.71 -0.69
C VAL A 117 -4.17 -5.99 0.61
N ASP A 118 -5.08 -6.56 1.40
CA ASP A 118 -5.44 -6.10 2.75
C ASP A 118 -4.55 -6.81 3.77
N TYR A 119 -3.27 -6.44 3.78
CA TYR A 119 -2.28 -7.03 4.68
C TYR A 119 -2.52 -6.62 6.14
N SER A 120 -2.05 -7.44 7.07
CA SER A 120 -2.23 -7.20 8.51
C SER A 120 -1.46 -5.97 8.99
N LEU A 121 -2.14 -5.13 9.78
CA LEU A 121 -1.63 -3.85 10.24
C LEU A 121 -0.97 -3.94 11.62
N SER A 122 -0.04 -3.04 11.86
CA SER A 122 0.58 -2.76 13.16
C SER A 122 -0.31 -1.83 13.99
N PRO A 123 -0.22 -1.87 15.30
CA PRO A 123 0.75 -2.59 16.14
C PRO A 123 0.40 -4.06 16.38
N GLU A 124 -0.78 -4.52 15.95
CA GLU A 124 -1.24 -5.90 16.19
C GLU A 124 -0.31 -6.92 15.52
N TYR A 125 0.20 -6.58 14.33
CA TYR A 125 1.08 -7.43 13.53
C TYR A 125 2.32 -6.65 13.08
N LYS A 126 3.35 -6.66 13.94
CA LYS A 126 4.60 -5.93 13.68
C LYS A 126 5.46 -6.59 12.59
N PHE A 127 6.46 -5.84 12.10
CA PHE A 127 7.44 -6.34 11.16
C PHE A 127 8.01 -7.72 11.58
N PRO A 128 8.15 -8.69 10.65
CA PRO A 128 7.93 -8.62 9.19
C PRO A 128 6.56 -9.20 8.75
N TYR A 129 5.51 -9.10 9.56
CA TYR A 129 4.24 -9.83 9.31
C TYR A 129 3.59 -9.44 7.98
N ALA A 130 3.38 -8.13 7.74
CA ALA A 130 2.80 -7.62 6.49
C ALA A 130 3.60 -8.07 5.24
N LEU A 131 4.94 -8.03 5.31
CA LEU A 131 5.81 -8.51 4.23
C LEU A 131 5.63 -10.01 3.98
N SER A 132 5.51 -10.81 5.04
CA SER A 132 5.30 -12.26 4.92
C SER A 132 3.97 -12.58 4.27
N GLU A 133 2.89 -11.90 4.66
CA GLU A 133 1.57 -12.04 4.01
C GLU A 133 1.61 -11.59 2.54
N SER A 134 2.33 -10.51 2.23
CA SER A 134 2.51 -10.05 0.85
C SER A 134 3.22 -11.08 -0.03
N LYS A 135 4.23 -11.78 0.52
CA LYS A 135 4.89 -12.92 -0.15
C LYS A 135 3.91 -14.08 -0.38
N ASP A 136 3.06 -14.39 0.60
CA ASP A 136 2.06 -15.45 0.50
C ASP A 136 1.02 -15.15 -0.60
N VAL A 137 0.56 -13.91 -0.68
CA VAL A 137 -0.36 -13.48 -1.75
C VAL A 137 0.28 -13.64 -3.13
N LEU A 138 1.52 -13.17 -3.32
CA LEU A 138 2.21 -13.33 -4.60
C LEU A 138 2.33 -14.80 -5.02
N GLN A 139 2.69 -15.69 -4.09
CA GLN A 139 2.82 -17.11 -4.37
C GLN A 139 1.47 -17.77 -4.72
N SER A 140 0.38 -17.33 -4.08
CA SER A 140 -0.95 -17.88 -4.34
C SER A 140 -1.56 -17.47 -5.67
N LEU A 141 -0.98 -16.48 -6.38
CA LEU A 141 -1.50 -16.06 -7.69
C LEU A 141 -1.49 -17.19 -8.73
N THR A 142 -0.62 -18.18 -8.58
CA THR A 142 -0.59 -19.37 -9.44
C THR A 142 -1.90 -20.16 -9.37
N ASP A 143 -2.60 -20.15 -8.23
CA ASP A 143 -3.86 -20.85 -8.04
C ASP A 143 -5.00 -20.20 -8.84
N PHE A 144 -4.85 -18.91 -9.15
CA PHE A 144 -5.85 -18.09 -9.88
C PHE A 144 -5.49 -17.86 -11.35
N GLU A 145 -4.30 -18.32 -11.81
CA GLU A 145 -3.81 -18.08 -13.16
C GLU A 145 -4.82 -18.50 -14.22
N ASN A 146 -5.37 -19.71 -14.10
CA ASN A 146 -6.33 -20.25 -15.05
C ASN A 146 -7.75 -19.73 -14.82
N GLU A 147 -8.15 -19.50 -13.56
CA GLU A 147 -9.51 -19.03 -13.23
C GLU A 147 -9.78 -17.62 -13.79
N PHE A 148 -8.76 -16.75 -13.78
CA PHE A 148 -8.88 -15.36 -14.21
C PHE A 148 -8.02 -15.03 -15.44
N ASN A 149 -7.51 -16.03 -16.14
CA ASN A 149 -6.61 -15.85 -17.28
C ASN A 149 -5.51 -14.79 -17.03
N ILE A 150 -4.81 -14.93 -15.89
CA ILE A 150 -3.73 -14.04 -15.49
C ILE A 150 -2.48 -14.37 -16.29
N ASP A 151 -1.78 -13.35 -16.79
CA ASP A 151 -0.43 -13.50 -17.35
C ASP A 151 0.63 -13.28 -16.28
N LEU A 152 1.03 -14.34 -15.61
CA LEU A 152 2.07 -14.29 -14.57
C LEU A 152 3.48 -13.99 -15.12
N ASN A 153 3.71 -14.07 -16.44
CA ASN A 153 4.94 -13.61 -17.06
C ASN A 153 5.02 -12.08 -17.12
N ASN A 154 3.88 -11.40 -17.00
CA ASN A 154 3.75 -9.95 -16.94
C ASN A 154 3.14 -9.52 -15.59
N LEU A 155 3.81 -9.91 -14.49
CA LEU A 155 3.46 -9.55 -13.12
C LEU A 155 4.27 -8.34 -12.66
N PHE A 156 3.57 -7.32 -12.19
CA PHE A 156 4.14 -6.11 -11.61
C PHE A 156 3.70 -5.95 -10.16
N VAL A 157 4.50 -5.25 -9.36
CA VAL A 157 4.12 -4.83 -8.01
C VAL A 157 4.01 -3.32 -7.95
N CYS A 158 3.02 -2.84 -7.20
CA CYS A 158 2.76 -1.41 -7.04
C CYS A 158 2.44 -1.10 -5.58
N GLY A 159 2.74 0.10 -5.15
CA GLY A 159 2.29 0.57 -3.84
C GLY A 159 2.71 2.00 -3.56
N ASP A 160 1.94 2.65 -2.69
CA ASP A 160 2.22 3.99 -2.20
C ASP A 160 2.82 3.95 -0.79
N SER A 161 3.78 4.83 -0.50
CA SER A 161 4.37 5.01 0.84
C SER A 161 4.85 3.68 1.46
N ALA A 162 4.24 3.21 2.54
CA ALA A 162 4.50 1.90 3.17
C ALA A 162 4.25 0.72 2.22
N GLY A 163 3.25 0.82 1.34
CA GLY A 163 3.00 -0.18 0.31
C GLY A 163 4.10 -0.19 -0.76
N GLY A 164 4.65 0.97 -1.09
CA GLY A 164 5.83 1.10 -1.94
C GLY A 164 7.08 0.45 -1.34
N ASN A 165 7.22 0.49 0.00
CA ASN A 165 8.26 -0.28 0.70
C ASN A 165 8.08 -1.78 0.48
N LEU A 166 6.87 -2.32 0.72
CA LEU A 166 6.57 -3.74 0.47
C LEU A 166 6.86 -4.13 -0.98
N ALA A 167 6.41 -3.33 -1.96
CA ALA A 167 6.65 -3.56 -3.38
C ALA A 167 8.16 -3.61 -3.69
N THR A 168 8.95 -2.68 -3.15
CA THR A 168 10.41 -2.66 -3.33
C THR A 168 11.08 -3.91 -2.78
N VAL A 169 10.76 -4.30 -1.54
CA VAL A 169 11.34 -5.50 -0.91
C VAL A 169 10.95 -6.77 -1.67
N LEU A 170 9.72 -6.85 -2.17
CA LEU A 170 9.25 -7.99 -2.96
C LEU A 170 9.97 -8.08 -4.31
N ALA A 171 10.18 -6.96 -5.00
CA ALA A 171 10.95 -6.93 -6.24
C ALA A 171 12.41 -7.39 -6.03
N ILE A 172 13.05 -6.96 -4.94
CA ILE A 172 14.40 -7.43 -4.57
C ILE A 172 14.40 -8.93 -4.25
N ASN A 173 13.40 -9.44 -3.52
CA ASN A 173 13.27 -10.88 -3.24
C ASN A 173 13.06 -11.68 -4.53
N SER A 174 12.29 -11.18 -5.48
CA SER A 174 12.08 -11.80 -6.79
C SER A 174 13.39 -11.89 -7.58
N SER A 175 14.17 -10.81 -7.63
CA SER A 175 15.47 -10.82 -8.31
C SER A 175 16.45 -11.86 -7.74
N LYS A 176 16.32 -12.19 -6.46
CA LYS A 176 17.06 -13.26 -5.77
C LYS A 176 16.43 -14.64 -5.98
N LYS A 177 15.39 -14.77 -6.79
CA LYS A 177 14.64 -16.01 -7.07
C LYS A 177 14.01 -16.67 -5.84
N ASN A 178 13.66 -15.88 -4.84
CA ASN A 178 13.04 -16.35 -3.60
C ASN A 178 11.50 -16.40 -3.66
N ILE A 179 10.92 -15.76 -4.68
CA ILE A 179 9.47 -15.73 -4.93
C ILE A 179 9.21 -15.72 -6.44
N ILE A 180 7.92 -15.75 -6.84
CA ILE A 180 7.49 -15.65 -8.24
C ILE A 180 8.17 -14.46 -8.96
N PRO A 181 8.57 -14.60 -10.25
CA PRO A 181 9.20 -13.53 -11.01
C PRO A 181 8.33 -12.27 -11.10
N ILE A 182 8.90 -11.13 -10.75
CA ILE A 182 8.29 -9.80 -10.87
C ILE A 182 9.01 -9.07 -11.99
N GLN A 183 8.27 -8.59 -13.00
CA GLN A 183 8.81 -7.92 -14.18
C GLN A 183 9.14 -6.45 -13.94
N GLY A 184 8.45 -5.81 -13.00
CA GLY A 184 8.70 -4.42 -12.66
C GLY A 184 7.97 -3.97 -11.41
N GLN A 185 8.33 -2.78 -10.95
CA GLN A 185 7.73 -2.15 -9.79
C GLN A 185 7.28 -0.72 -10.12
N ILE A 186 6.13 -0.33 -9.57
CA ILE A 186 5.55 1.01 -9.69
C ILE A 186 5.51 1.59 -8.27
N LEU A 187 6.37 2.55 -8.00
CA LEU A 187 6.57 3.10 -6.66
C LEU A 187 6.00 4.51 -6.56
N ILE A 188 5.00 4.68 -5.71
CA ILE A 188 4.36 5.96 -5.45
C ILE A 188 4.92 6.48 -4.11
N TYR A 189 5.79 7.50 -4.16
CA TYR A 189 6.49 8.08 -2.99
C TYR A 189 6.89 7.04 -1.92
N PRO A 190 7.65 5.99 -2.26
CA PRO A 190 7.87 4.85 -1.38
C PRO A 190 8.64 5.24 -0.12
N CYS A 191 8.27 4.67 1.02
CA CYS A 191 9.00 4.82 2.27
C CYS A 191 10.10 3.76 2.37
N VAL A 192 11.30 4.04 1.85
CA VAL A 192 12.38 3.06 1.69
C VAL A 192 13.49 3.16 2.74
N ASP A 193 13.42 4.13 3.64
CA ASP A 193 14.34 4.28 4.78
C ASP A 193 13.55 4.59 6.07
N LEU A 194 13.59 3.66 7.02
CA LEU A 194 12.96 3.79 8.33
C LEU A 194 13.95 4.26 9.42
N THR A 195 15.17 4.62 9.05
CA THR A 195 16.15 5.13 10.02
C THR A 195 15.92 6.58 10.41
N LEU A 196 15.17 7.33 9.57
CA LEU A 196 14.92 8.77 9.71
C LEU A 196 16.20 9.62 9.75
N THR A 197 17.26 9.16 9.08
CA THR A 197 18.57 9.85 9.07
C THR A 197 18.77 10.74 7.84
N MET A 198 17.80 10.79 6.93
CA MET A 198 17.85 11.64 5.73
C MET A 198 17.83 13.12 6.11
N LYS A 199 18.66 13.94 5.44
CA LYS A 199 18.71 15.41 5.67
C LYS A 199 17.36 16.10 5.52
N SER A 200 16.47 15.56 4.71
CA SER A 200 15.09 16.08 4.56
C SER A 200 14.26 15.95 5.84
N MET A 201 14.64 15.10 6.77
CA MET A 201 13.96 14.98 8.08
C MET A 201 14.23 16.19 8.99
N ASP A 202 15.32 16.96 8.74
CA ASP A 202 15.63 18.18 9.49
C ASP A 202 14.79 19.38 9.06
N ILE A 203 14.01 19.25 7.98
CA ILE A 203 13.14 20.31 7.49
C ILE A 203 11.90 20.36 8.39
N ASN A 204 11.64 21.53 8.98
CA ASN A 204 10.40 21.75 9.69
C ASN A 204 9.20 21.67 8.73
N LEU A 205 8.35 20.68 8.96
CA LEU A 205 7.16 20.40 8.17
C LEU A 205 5.86 20.73 8.96
N ASP A 206 5.92 21.71 9.88
CA ASP A 206 4.75 22.16 10.63
C ASP A 206 3.60 22.51 9.70
N GLY A 207 2.43 21.99 10.00
CA GLY A 207 1.24 22.11 9.15
C GLY A 207 1.14 21.09 8.00
N MET A 208 2.18 20.32 7.73
CA MET A 208 2.14 19.25 6.74
C MET A 208 1.44 17.99 7.29
N THR A 209 1.00 17.12 6.38
CA THR A 209 0.31 15.87 6.75
C THR A 209 1.26 14.82 7.32
N LEU A 210 2.50 14.81 6.85
CA LEU A 210 3.52 13.86 7.24
C LEU A 210 4.71 14.63 7.85
N THR A 211 4.80 14.61 9.16
CA THR A 211 5.88 15.24 9.95
C THR A 211 6.86 14.17 10.44
N TYR A 212 8.00 14.60 10.99
CA TYR A 212 8.93 13.71 11.69
C TYR A 212 8.23 12.88 12.78
N ASP A 213 7.40 13.54 13.62
CA ASP A 213 6.67 12.87 14.69
C ASP A 213 5.68 11.82 14.15
N THR A 214 5.00 12.14 13.04
CA THR A 214 4.11 11.19 12.37
C THR A 214 4.89 9.98 11.83
N MET A 215 6.05 10.19 11.21
CA MET A 215 6.91 9.10 10.75
C MET A 215 7.40 8.25 11.92
N ASN A 216 7.88 8.88 12.99
CA ASN A 216 8.36 8.18 14.18
C ASN A 216 7.25 7.36 14.86
N TYR A 217 6.02 7.90 14.89
CA TYR A 217 4.82 7.19 15.35
C TYR A 217 4.58 5.91 14.54
N PHE A 218 4.55 5.98 13.22
CA PHE A 218 4.33 4.81 12.35
C PHE A 218 5.43 3.76 12.52
N ILE A 219 6.68 4.18 12.51
CA ILE A 219 7.85 3.29 12.66
C ILE A 219 7.84 2.62 14.04
N GLY A 220 7.50 3.34 15.10
CA GLY A 220 7.39 2.80 16.46
C GLY A 220 6.30 1.74 16.62
N HIS A 221 5.20 1.86 15.88
CA HIS A 221 4.17 0.84 15.83
C HIS A 221 4.56 -0.35 14.95
N TYR A 222 5.23 -0.10 13.81
CA TYR A 222 5.59 -1.14 12.85
C TYR A 222 6.73 -2.03 13.33
N LEU A 223 7.82 -1.46 13.84
CA LEU A 223 8.99 -2.19 14.28
C LEU A 223 8.84 -2.68 15.73
N LYS A 224 9.45 -3.83 16.05
CA LYS A 224 9.55 -4.34 17.42
C LYS A 224 10.62 -3.58 18.22
N SER A 225 11.68 -3.14 17.53
CA SER A 225 12.75 -2.34 18.11
C SER A 225 13.36 -1.42 17.06
N LYS A 226 13.99 -0.33 17.51
CA LYS A 226 14.70 0.61 16.63
C LYS A 226 15.83 -0.07 15.82
N LYS A 227 16.39 -1.17 16.31
CA LYS A 227 17.44 -1.92 15.59
C LYS A 227 16.94 -2.54 14.28
N GLU A 228 15.65 -2.80 14.15
CA GLU A 228 15.08 -3.33 12.92
C GLU A 228 15.02 -2.30 11.78
N SER A 229 15.16 -1.00 12.08
CA SER A 229 15.15 0.04 11.04
C SER A 229 16.32 -0.05 10.06
N VAL A 230 17.40 -0.72 10.41
CA VAL A 230 18.55 -0.99 9.51
C VAL A 230 18.46 -2.36 8.82
N ASN A 231 17.38 -3.11 9.04
CA ASN A 231 17.14 -4.34 8.31
C ASN A 231 16.70 -3.97 6.88
N TRP A 232 17.37 -4.54 5.87
CA TRP A 232 17.06 -4.24 4.47
C TRP A 232 15.64 -4.61 4.03
N GLU A 233 14.97 -5.56 4.69
CA GLU A 233 13.56 -5.87 4.44
C GLU A 233 12.60 -4.84 5.10
N ALA A 234 13.10 -3.97 5.98
CA ALA A 234 12.37 -2.84 6.51
C ALA A 234 12.78 -1.52 5.83
N SER A 235 14.06 -1.37 5.50
CA SER A 235 14.66 -0.20 4.84
C SER A 235 15.47 -0.65 3.62
N PRO A 236 14.82 -0.85 2.46
CA PRO A 236 15.46 -1.40 1.26
C PRO A 236 16.35 -0.42 0.48
N LEU A 237 16.59 0.79 1.00
CA LEU A 237 17.48 1.78 0.42
C LEU A 237 18.96 1.38 0.58
#